data_c729777f3edfe6d0fc2793880ca86da2
#
_entry.id   c729777f3edfe6d0fc2793880ca86da2
#
_cell.length_a   1.000
_cell.length_b   1.000
_cell.length_c   1.000
_cell.angle_alpha   90.00
_cell.angle_beta   90.00
_cell.angle_gamma   90.00
#
_symmetry.space_group_name_H-M   'P 1'
#
loop_
_entity.id
_entity.type
_entity.pdbx_description
1 polymer ?
#
loop_
_entity_poly.entity_id
_entity_poly.type
_entity_poly.pdbx_seq_one_letter_code
_entity_poly.pdbx_strand_id
1 'polypeptide(L)'
;EAAAYIINEWGISIGQPIDKWIISKIKDTDNSELKNIEHYVGNKIFSSDIVFTPQFDFYLMYCTDVSESKAKEMILEKLSKYFSPQVFNSIFSGELDVKINTSRKNLTIFFSDIKGFTSLTEKLEPEQLTGLVADYLTEMTDIAIKYGGTVDKYIGDAIMIFFGDPKSDGVKKDAISCVRMAMEMLTRLTIIKKKWKHQGITDDLAIRIGIHSDICTVGNFGSKDRLDYTVLGNGVNLASRLEGLADPNSVLISENTFNIVKNEIDCEMSDEVTVKGKLHPVKTYKVRGLSMNKQSSEILMEDRGFLLNIDESMIEDKDAVIKKLEQSVKKLKAKKSERK
;
A
#
# COMPACT_ATOMS: atom_id res chain seq x y z
N GLU A 1 9.65 42.01 9.07
CA GLU A 1 8.27 41.89 9.53
C GLU A 1 7.98 40.55 10.22
N ALA A 2 8.34 39.40 9.64
CA ALA A 2 8.12 38.07 10.23
C ALA A 2 8.80 37.91 11.61
N ALA A 3 10.05 38.33 11.74
CA ALA A 3 10.76 38.28 13.00
C ALA A 3 10.11 39.16 14.07
N ALA A 4 9.57 40.31 13.71
CA ALA A 4 8.86 41.21 14.65
C ALA A 4 7.57 40.56 15.15
N TYR A 5 6.85 39.81 14.32
CA TYR A 5 5.64 39.08 14.73
C TYR A 5 5.97 37.97 15.72
N ILE A 6 7.00 37.15 15.44
CA ILE A 6 7.43 36.05 16.32
C ILE A 6 7.95 36.57 17.65
N ILE A 7 8.72 37.67 17.63
CA ILE A 7 9.23 38.34 18.83
C ILE A 7 8.05 38.81 19.70
N ASN A 8 7.03 39.43 19.14
CA ASN A 8 5.85 39.88 19.86
C ASN A 8 5.03 38.73 20.47
N GLU A 9 4.86 37.61 19.74
CA GLU A 9 4.09 36.49 20.23
C GLU A 9 4.83 35.69 21.33
N TRP A 10 6.16 35.69 21.29
CA TRP A 10 6.98 35.12 22.36
C TRP A 10 7.21 36.06 23.55
N GLY A 11 6.63 37.27 23.51
CA GLY A 11 6.82 38.26 24.56
C GLY A 11 8.25 38.78 24.70
N ILE A 12 9.07 38.63 23.63
CA ILE A 12 10.46 39.08 23.61
C ILE A 12 10.49 40.52 23.12
N SER A 13 11.05 41.42 23.93
CA SER A 13 11.30 42.81 23.54
C SER A 13 12.72 42.94 22.96
N ILE A 14 12.89 43.80 21.95
CA ILE A 14 14.21 44.10 21.38
C ILE A 14 15.16 44.54 22.50
N GLY A 15 16.32 43.87 22.61
CA GLY A 15 17.32 44.10 23.67
C GLY A 15 17.13 43.30 24.95
N GLN A 16 16.14 42.41 25.01
CA GLN A 16 15.97 41.45 26.10
C GLN A 16 16.70 40.13 25.79
N PRO A 17 17.17 39.36 26.80
CA PRO A 17 17.76 38.05 26.59
C PRO A 17 16.70 37.11 25.96
N ILE A 18 17.14 36.31 24.98
CA ILE A 18 16.31 35.27 24.39
C ILE A 18 15.82 34.33 25.49
N ASP A 19 14.54 33.99 25.44
CA ASP A 19 13.84 33.25 26.48
C ASP A 19 14.58 31.93 26.80
N LYS A 20 14.61 31.61 28.09
CA LYS A 20 15.25 30.37 28.63
C LYS A 20 14.82 29.11 27.92
N TRP A 21 13.63 29.11 27.31
CA TRP A 21 13.08 28.00 26.52
C TRP A 21 13.91 27.70 25.26
N ILE A 22 14.29 28.73 24.46
CA ILE A 22 15.14 28.52 23.26
C ILE A 22 16.52 28.04 23.68
N ILE A 23 17.07 28.63 24.76
CA ILE A 23 18.37 28.25 25.31
C ILE A 23 18.34 26.80 25.83
N SER A 24 17.23 26.35 26.47
CA SER A 24 17.10 24.96 26.92
C SER A 24 17.04 23.99 25.75
N LYS A 25 16.29 24.31 24.71
CA LYS A 25 16.19 23.45 23.50
C LYS A 25 17.52 23.35 22.73
N ILE A 26 18.31 24.43 22.69
CA ILE A 26 19.63 24.42 22.06
C ILE A 26 20.65 23.65 22.92
N LYS A 27 20.56 23.74 24.25
CA LYS A 27 21.46 23.03 25.18
C LYS A 27 21.16 21.52 25.26
N ASP A 28 19.92 21.10 25.02
CA ASP A 28 19.51 19.69 25.01
C ASP A 28 19.90 18.96 23.71
N THR A 29 20.28 19.71 22.68
CA THR A 29 20.85 19.16 21.45
C THR A 29 22.34 19.48 21.44
N ASP A 30 23.19 18.49 21.30
CA ASP A 30 24.65 18.63 21.09
C ASP A 30 25.00 19.45 19.81
N ASN A 31 23.99 20.06 19.19
CA ASN A 31 24.08 20.85 17.97
C ASN A 31 23.97 22.35 18.27
N SER A 32 24.93 23.12 17.76
CA SER A 32 24.91 24.57 17.72
C SER A 32 23.83 25.17 16.79
N GLU A 33 23.00 24.34 16.19
CA GLU A 33 21.95 24.73 15.23
C GLU A 33 20.62 24.04 15.54
N LEU A 34 19.53 24.81 15.49
CA LEU A 34 18.15 24.32 15.42
C LEU A 34 17.58 24.73 14.06
N LYS A 35 17.05 23.77 13.31
CA LYS A 35 16.52 23.99 11.95
C LYS A 35 15.05 23.64 11.87
N ASN A 36 14.33 24.31 10.96
CA ASN A 36 12.94 24.03 10.60
C ASN A 36 11.97 24.07 11.79
N ILE A 37 12.13 25.00 12.71
CA ILE A 37 11.18 25.17 13.82
C ILE A 37 9.96 25.92 13.28
N GLU A 38 8.80 25.28 13.29
CA GLU A 38 7.56 25.87 12.82
C GLU A 38 6.86 26.67 13.92
N HIS A 39 6.42 27.87 13.56
CA HIS A 39 5.68 28.78 14.44
C HIS A 39 4.37 29.17 13.76
N TYR A 40 3.29 29.15 14.52
CA TYR A 40 1.98 29.53 14.06
C TYR A 40 1.64 30.90 14.62
N VAL A 41 1.49 31.91 13.76
CA VAL A 41 1.16 33.30 14.12
C VAL A 41 -0.11 33.71 13.41
N GLY A 42 -1.24 33.64 14.08
CA GLY A 42 -2.55 33.84 13.47
C GLY A 42 -2.80 32.85 12.35
N ASN A 43 -2.99 33.31 11.13
CA ASN A 43 -3.18 32.46 9.93
C ASN A 43 -1.88 32.21 9.16
N LYS A 44 -0.72 32.56 9.71
CA LYS A 44 0.57 32.42 9.06
C LYS A 44 1.42 31.36 9.72
N ILE A 45 2.22 30.67 8.93
CA ILE A 45 3.20 29.66 9.37
C ILE A 45 4.59 30.17 9.01
N PHE A 46 5.47 30.27 10.00
CA PHE A 46 6.85 30.65 9.81
C PHE A 46 7.75 29.44 10.12
N SER A 47 8.76 29.22 9.29
CA SER A 47 9.86 28.31 9.61
C SER A 47 11.05 29.11 10.05
N SER A 48 11.67 28.73 11.17
CA SER A 48 12.83 29.41 11.74
C SER A 48 14.01 28.48 11.90
N ASP A 49 15.16 28.95 11.47
CA ASP A 49 16.46 28.35 11.75
C ASP A 49 17.19 29.23 12.76
N ILE A 50 17.71 28.63 13.84
CA ILE A 50 18.46 29.32 14.88
C ILE A 50 19.86 28.76 14.90
N VAL A 51 20.86 29.63 14.73
CA VAL A 51 22.28 29.28 14.67
C VAL A 51 23.01 30.07 15.76
N PHE A 52 23.76 29.38 16.61
CA PHE A 52 24.69 30.01 17.54
C PHE A 52 25.96 30.44 16.81
N THR A 53 26.37 31.69 17.00
CA THR A 53 27.55 32.27 16.38
C THR A 53 28.61 32.50 17.47
N PRO A 54 29.54 31.54 17.70
CA PRO A 54 30.50 31.60 18.83
C PRO A 54 31.43 32.83 18.82
N GLN A 55 31.74 33.33 17.61
CA GLN A 55 32.64 34.48 17.42
C GLN A 55 32.08 35.78 18.00
N PHE A 56 30.79 35.90 18.15
CA PHE A 56 30.09 37.10 18.57
C PHE A 56 29.17 36.89 19.78
N ASP A 57 29.10 35.65 20.29
CA ASP A 57 28.27 35.28 21.44
C ASP A 57 26.79 35.66 21.30
N PHE A 58 26.23 35.44 20.09
CA PHE A 58 24.80 35.65 19.81
C PHE A 58 24.20 34.53 18.98
N TYR A 59 22.86 34.45 19.06
CA TYR A 59 22.04 33.57 18.22
C TYR A 59 21.51 34.35 17.03
N LEU A 60 21.68 33.77 15.84
CA LEU A 60 21.09 34.28 14.61
C LEU A 60 19.85 33.47 14.28
N MET A 61 18.72 34.14 14.11
CA MET A 61 17.45 33.50 13.78
C MET A 61 17.00 33.98 12.40
N TYR A 62 16.85 33.01 11.51
CA TYR A 62 16.26 33.23 10.18
C TYR A 62 14.80 32.80 10.22
N CYS A 63 13.88 33.71 9.86
CA CYS A 63 12.47 33.43 9.80
C CYS A 63 11.96 33.57 8.36
N THR A 64 11.33 32.52 7.86
CA THR A 64 10.75 32.50 6.52
C THR A 64 9.25 32.23 6.62
N ASP A 65 8.43 33.07 5.97
CA ASP A 65 7.00 32.80 5.82
C ASP A 65 6.82 31.61 4.86
N VAL A 66 6.38 30.50 5.39
CA VAL A 66 6.15 29.24 4.66
C VAL A 66 4.67 28.91 4.51
N SER A 67 3.79 29.88 4.81
CA SER A 67 2.34 29.68 4.81
C SER A 67 1.82 29.16 3.47
N GLU A 68 2.25 29.75 2.36
CA GLU A 68 1.83 29.34 1.02
C GLU A 68 2.39 27.93 0.66
N SER A 69 3.64 27.67 0.99
CA SER A 69 4.26 26.37 0.75
C SER A 69 3.58 25.27 1.55
N LYS A 70 3.30 25.52 2.84
CA LYS A 70 2.58 24.59 3.71
C LYS A 70 1.14 24.39 3.27
N ALA A 71 0.45 25.42 2.83
CA ALA A 71 -0.89 25.30 2.28
C ALA A 71 -0.91 24.42 1.04
N LYS A 72 0.06 24.58 0.13
CA LYS A 72 0.22 23.71 -1.04
C LYS A 72 0.52 22.27 -0.65
N GLU A 73 1.44 22.04 0.28
CA GLU A 73 1.78 20.71 0.80
C GLU A 73 0.54 20.00 1.39
N MET A 74 -0.23 20.70 2.23
CA MET A 74 -1.48 20.18 2.80
C MET A 74 -2.54 19.85 1.74
N ILE A 75 -2.66 20.67 0.70
CA ILE A 75 -3.58 20.39 -0.42
C ILE A 75 -3.12 19.14 -1.16
N LEU A 76 -1.84 19.02 -1.46
CA LEU A 76 -1.27 17.86 -2.13
C LEU A 76 -1.44 16.59 -1.31
N GLU A 77 -1.21 16.63 0.00
CA GLU A 77 -1.45 15.51 0.91
C GLU A 77 -2.92 15.08 0.92
N LYS A 78 -3.85 16.01 0.92
CA LYS A 78 -5.29 15.69 0.83
C LYS A 78 -5.65 15.09 -0.53
N LEU A 79 -5.12 15.65 -1.62
CA LEU A 79 -5.37 15.15 -2.97
C LEU A 79 -4.76 13.76 -3.20
N SER A 80 -3.60 13.48 -2.59
CA SER A 80 -2.96 12.15 -2.73
C SER A 80 -3.85 10.99 -2.29
N LYS A 81 -4.80 11.24 -1.36
CA LYS A 81 -5.76 10.22 -0.88
C LYS A 81 -6.82 9.82 -1.91
N TYR A 82 -6.98 10.58 -2.99
CA TYR A 82 -7.94 10.30 -4.06
C TYR A 82 -7.33 9.56 -5.26
N PHE A 83 -6.01 9.32 -5.22
CA PHE A 83 -5.28 8.61 -6.28
C PHE A 83 -4.53 7.43 -5.69
N SER A 84 -4.26 6.41 -6.51
CA SER A 84 -3.29 5.41 -6.08
C SER A 84 -1.90 6.06 -5.92
N PRO A 85 -1.10 5.65 -4.92
CA PRO A 85 0.23 6.23 -4.70
C PRO A 85 1.13 6.16 -5.94
N GLN A 86 1.03 5.09 -6.73
CA GLN A 86 1.82 4.91 -7.94
C GLN A 86 1.48 5.96 -9.01
N VAL A 87 0.17 6.19 -9.24
CA VAL A 87 -0.32 7.18 -10.21
C VAL A 87 0.02 8.60 -9.73
N PHE A 88 -0.24 8.89 -8.45
CA PHE A 88 0.09 10.18 -7.86
C PHE A 88 1.57 10.51 -8.03
N ASN A 89 2.46 9.59 -7.64
CA ASN A 89 3.90 9.79 -7.73
C ASN A 89 4.37 9.97 -9.18
N SER A 90 3.81 9.20 -10.13
CA SER A 90 4.18 9.30 -11.56
C SER A 90 3.70 10.61 -12.21
N ILE A 91 2.57 11.18 -11.75
CA ILE A 91 2.13 12.52 -12.16
C ILE A 91 3.10 13.59 -11.62
N PHE A 92 3.46 13.51 -10.34
CA PHE A 92 4.32 14.51 -9.70
C PHE A 92 5.79 14.43 -10.12
N SER A 93 6.29 13.23 -10.49
CA SER A 93 7.62 13.07 -11.07
C SER A 93 7.69 13.54 -12.54
N GLY A 94 6.53 13.82 -13.17
CA GLY A 94 6.44 14.19 -14.57
C GLY A 94 6.55 13.01 -15.55
N GLU A 95 6.50 11.77 -15.04
CA GLU A 95 6.48 10.57 -15.88
C GLU A 95 5.13 10.38 -16.58
N LEU A 96 4.04 10.81 -15.91
CA LEU A 96 2.69 10.80 -16.46
C LEU A 96 2.19 12.24 -16.68
N ASP A 97 1.75 12.51 -17.90
CA ASP A 97 1.10 13.79 -18.24
C ASP A 97 -0.40 13.73 -17.94
N VAL A 98 -0.96 14.82 -17.42
CA VAL A 98 -2.41 14.95 -17.12
C VAL A 98 -3.15 15.38 -18.41
N LYS A 99 -3.09 14.52 -19.43
CA LYS A 99 -3.80 14.67 -20.69
C LYS A 99 -4.46 13.34 -21.05
N ILE A 100 -5.47 13.40 -21.92
CA ILE A 100 -6.03 12.17 -22.51
C ILE A 100 -4.92 11.52 -23.34
N ASN A 101 -4.33 10.50 -22.76
CA ASN A 101 -3.28 9.70 -23.39
C ASN A 101 -3.42 8.26 -22.91
N THR A 102 -3.44 7.34 -23.86
CA THR A 102 -3.65 5.91 -23.57
C THR A 102 -2.63 5.07 -24.33
N SER A 103 -2.22 3.97 -23.73
CA SER A 103 -1.32 3.00 -24.34
C SER A 103 -1.86 1.57 -24.19
N ARG A 104 -1.47 0.70 -25.14
CA ARG A 104 -1.77 -0.74 -25.05
C ARG A 104 -0.61 -1.44 -24.36
N LYS A 105 -0.88 -2.13 -23.26
CA LYS A 105 0.12 -2.85 -22.46
C LYS A 105 -0.40 -4.23 -22.06
N ASN A 106 0.53 -5.17 -21.86
CA ASN A 106 0.21 -6.42 -21.19
C ASN A 106 0.06 -6.13 -19.71
N LEU A 107 -1.13 -6.30 -19.18
CA LEU A 107 -1.47 -6.03 -17.79
C LEU A 107 -2.05 -7.29 -17.14
N THR A 108 -1.85 -7.42 -15.86
CA THR A 108 -2.55 -8.41 -15.04
C THR A 108 -3.61 -7.69 -14.22
N ILE A 109 -4.86 -8.02 -14.45
CA ILE A 109 -6.04 -7.41 -13.87
C ILE A 109 -6.56 -8.30 -12.73
N PHE A 110 -6.85 -7.69 -11.60
CA PHE A 110 -7.36 -8.32 -10.39
C PHE A 110 -8.70 -7.68 -10.01
N PHE A 111 -9.65 -8.53 -9.66
CA PHE A 111 -10.89 -8.14 -8.99
C PHE A 111 -11.09 -8.97 -7.74
N SER A 112 -11.57 -8.34 -6.69
CA SER A 112 -12.08 -9.02 -5.50
C SER A 112 -13.38 -8.42 -5.04
N ASP A 113 -14.24 -9.22 -4.41
CA ASP A 113 -15.55 -8.85 -3.90
C ASP A 113 -15.87 -9.64 -2.63
N ILE A 114 -16.63 -9.06 -1.69
CA ILE A 114 -17.07 -9.75 -0.46
C ILE A 114 -18.36 -10.50 -0.77
N LYS A 115 -18.32 -11.82 -0.65
CA LYS A 115 -19.52 -12.64 -0.88
C LYS A 115 -20.61 -12.30 0.14
N GLY A 116 -21.80 -11.94 -0.37
CA GLY A 116 -22.98 -11.68 0.45
C GLY A 116 -22.97 -10.30 1.12
N PHE A 117 -22.13 -9.37 0.66
CA PHE A 117 -22.02 -8.02 1.19
C PHE A 117 -23.37 -7.28 1.20
N THR A 118 -24.17 -7.39 0.15
CA THR A 118 -25.51 -6.79 0.11
C THR A 118 -26.40 -7.24 1.28
N SER A 119 -26.38 -8.52 1.63
CA SER A 119 -27.14 -9.01 2.78
C SER A 119 -26.55 -8.50 4.12
N LEU A 120 -25.27 -8.22 4.16
CA LEU A 120 -24.61 -7.64 5.35
C LEU A 120 -25.00 -6.17 5.52
N THR A 121 -25.10 -5.40 4.43
CA THR A 121 -25.53 -4.00 4.49
C THR A 121 -26.93 -3.80 5.03
N GLU A 122 -27.80 -4.80 4.88
CA GLU A 122 -29.18 -4.78 5.44
C GLU A 122 -29.21 -5.08 6.95
N LYS A 123 -28.16 -5.68 7.50
CA LYS A 123 -28.11 -6.13 8.90
C LYS A 123 -27.36 -5.18 9.84
N LEU A 124 -26.36 -4.47 9.31
CA LEU A 124 -25.49 -3.62 10.10
C LEU A 124 -25.98 -2.16 10.11
N GLU A 125 -25.77 -1.48 11.21
CA GLU A 125 -25.93 -0.03 11.28
C GLU A 125 -24.89 0.66 10.36
N PRO A 126 -25.23 1.83 9.77
CA PRO A 126 -24.36 2.51 8.81
C PRO A 126 -22.93 2.77 9.31
N GLU A 127 -22.77 3.10 10.58
CA GLU A 127 -21.48 3.38 11.20
C GLU A 127 -20.64 2.10 11.33
N GLN A 128 -21.25 0.98 11.70
CA GLN A 128 -20.58 -0.33 11.77
C GLN A 128 -20.16 -0.80 10.38
N LEU A 129 -21.04 -0.65 9.39
CA LEU A 129 -20.77 -1.00 8.00
C LEU A 129 -19.59 -0.17 7.47
N THR A 130 -19.61 1.16 7.68
CA THR A 130 -18.55 2.06 7.25
C THR A 130 -17.21 1.68 7.88
N GLY A 131 -17.20 1.38 9.17
CA GLY A 131 -15.99 0.94 9.88
C GLY A 131 -15.43 -0.39 9.34
N LEU A 132 -16.32 -1.36 9.09
CA LEU A 132 -15.94 -2.66 8.52
C LEU A 132 -15.33 -2.52 7.12
N VAL A 133 -15.99 -1.75 6.24
CA VAL A 133 -15.52 -1.52 4.87
C VAL A 133 -14.20 -0.78 4.89
N ALA A 134 -14.05 0.25 5.72
CA ALA A 134 -12.81 1.01 5.83
C ALA A 134 -11.65 0.13 6.32
N ASP A 135 -11.85 -0.71 7.34
CA ASP A 135 -10.86 -1.68 7.80
C ASP A 135 -10.44 -2.64 6.66
N TYR A 136 -11.42 -3.21 5.96
CA TYR A 136 -11.19 -4.14 4.85
C TYR A 136 -10.39 -3.48 3.72
N LEU A 137 -10.88 -2.35 3.22
CA LEU A 137 -10.24 -1.65 2.10
C LEU A 137 -8.82 -1.18 2.46
N THR A 138 -8.60 -0.72 3.70
CA THR A 138 -7.27 -0.33 4.17
C THR A 138 -6.30 -1.50 4.13
N GLU A 139 -6.64 -2.62 4.75
CA GLU A 139 -5.77 -3.80 4.80
C GLU A 139 -5.49 -4.39 3.41
N MET A 140 -6.49 -4.43 2.53
CA MET A 140 -6.31 -4.94 1.16
C MET A 140 -5.47 -3.98 0.31
N THR A 141 -5.65 -2.67 0.49
CA THR A 141 -4.87 -1.65 -0.22
C THR A 141 -3.40 -1.66 0.21
N ASP A 142 -3.12 -1.79 1.50
CA ASP A 142 -1.74 -1.89 2.00
C ASP A 142 -1.01 -3.10 1.40
N ILE A 143 -1.70 -4.23 1.29
CA ILE A 143 -1.17 -5.42 0.62
C ILE A 143 -0.95 -5.14 -0.89
N ALA A 144 -1.91 -4.50 -1.57
CA ALA A 144 -1.77 -4.17 -2.98
C ALA A 144 -0.54 -3.29 -3.25
N ILE A 145 -0.34 -2.25 -2.45
CA ILE A 145 0.81 -1.34 -2.55
C ILE A 145 2.12 -2.09 -2.27
N LYS A 146 2.15 -2.95 -1.26
CA LYS A 146 3.31 -3.79 -0.90
C LYS A 146 3.79 -4.63 -2.08
N TYR A 147 2.87 -5.19 -2.86
CA TYR A 147 3.19 -6.02 -4.04
C TYR A 147 3.38 -5.22 -5.34
N GLY A 148 3.27 -3.89 -5.31
CA GLY A 148 3.41 -3.02 -6.48
C GLY A 148 2.16 -2.93 -7.35
N GLY A 149 1.00 -3.35 -6.84
CA GLY A 149 -0.29 -3.24 -7.53
C GLY A 149 -0.80 -1.81 -7.55
N THR A 150 -1.33 -1.38 -8.68
CA THR A 150 -2.00 -0.09 -8.84
C THR A 150 -3.49 -0.28 -8.54
N VAL A 151 -3.96 0.29 -7.44
CA VAL A 151 -5.39 0.29 -7.10
C VAL A 151 -6.09 1.25 -8.05
N ASP A 152 -6.97 0.73 -8.90
CA ASP A 152 -7.74 1.53 -9.85
C ASP A 152 -8.92 2.22 -9.13
N LYS A 153 -9.80 1.43 -8.57
CA LYS A 153 -11.00 1.93 -7.89
C LYS A 153 -11.63 0.90 -6.95
N TYR A 154 -12.46 1.43 -6.06
CA TYR A 154 -13.39 0.65 -5.27
C TYR A 154 -14.77 0.73 -5.90
N ILE A 155 -15.48 -0.38 -5.96
CA ILE A 155 -16.86 -0.48 -6.49
C ILE A 155 -17.71 -1.12 -5.39
N GLY A 156 -18.17 -0.28 -4.44
CA GLY A 156 -18.77 -0.78 -3.20
C GLY A 156 -17.69 -1.45 -2.33
N ASP A 157 -17.83 -2.74 -2.10
CA ASP A 157 -16.87 -3.61 -1.42
C ASP A 157 -15.87 -4.29 -2.36
N ALA A 158 -16.10 -4.19 -3.67
CA ALA A 158 -15.19 -4.74 -4.67
C ALA A 158 -13.97 -3.83 -4.88
N ILE A 159 -12.83 -4.45 -5.15
CA ILE A 159 -11.57 -3.77 -5.43
C ILE A 159 -11.08 -4.17 -6.82
N MET A 160 -10.79 -3.19 -7.66
CA MET A 160 -10.08 -3.38 -8.92
C MET A 160 -8.63 -2.94 -8.78
N ILE A 161 -7.70 -3.84 -9.13
CA ILE A 161 -6.26 -3.60 -9.10
C ILE A 161 -5.68 -4.07 -10.42
N PHE A 162 -4.61 -3.42 -10.89
CA PHE A 162 -3.86 -3.90 -12.04
C PHE A 162 -2.35 -3.81 -11.81
N PHE A 163 -1.60 -4.62 -12.54
CA PHE A 163 -0.13 -4.67 -12.53
C PHE A 163 0.39 -4.44 -13.95
N GLY A 164 1.56 -3.82 -14.06
CA GLY A 164 2.22 -3.55 -15.33
C GLY A 164 2.15 -2.09 -15.77
N ASP A 165 1.53 -1.21 -14.97
CA ASP A 165 1.45 0.23 -15.20
C ASP A 165 1.09 1.00 -13.91
N PRO A 166 1.57 2.21 -13.65
CA PRO A 166 2.60 2.96 -14.37
C PRO A 166 4.00 2.33 -14.27
N LYS A 167 4.24 1.50 -13.25
CA LYS A 167 5.49 0.74 -13.07
C LYS A 167 5.29 -0.72 -13.43
N SER A 168 6.32 -1.35 -13.98
CA SER A 168 6.31 -2.77 -14.34
C SER A 168 7.69 -3.38 -14.12
N ASP A 169 7.71 -4.56 -13.50
CA ASP A 169 8.89 -5.41 -13.39
C ASP A 169 8.94 -6.47 -14.50
N GLY A 170 8.05 -6.36 -15.47
CA GLY A 170 7.86 -7.27 -16.59
C GLY A 170 6.68 -8.22 -16.38
N VAL A 171 6.00 -8.58 -17.48
CA VAL A 171 4.72 -9.31 -17.52
C VAL A 171 4.70 -10.52 -16.58
N LYS A 172 5.80 -11.29 -16.52
CA LYS A 172 5.87 -12.48 -15.68
C LYS A 172 5.90 -12.14 -14.19
N LYS A 173 6.76 -11.20 -13.78
CA LYS A 173 6.87 -10.78 -12.38
C LYS A 173 5.59 -10.10 -11.91
N ASP A 174 5.01 -9.25 -12.74
CA ASP A 174 3.76 -8.56 -12.46
C ASP A 174 2.62 -9.54 -12.20
N ALA A 175 2.48 -10.59 -13.04
CA ALA A 175 1.47 -11.62 -12.85
C ALA A 175 1.69 -12.45 -11.57
N ILE A 176 2.94 -12.83 -11.28
CA ILE A 176 3.29 -13.57 -10.07
C ILE A 176 3.01 -12.72 -8.83
N SER A 177 3.41 -11.44 -8.83
CA SER A 177 3.14 -10.51 -7.74
C SER A 177 1.64 -10.34 -7.50
N CYS A 178 0.84 -10.25 -8.56
CA CYS A 178 -0.62 -10.19 -8.48
C CYS A 178 -1.22 -11.44 -7.79
N VAL A 179 -0.77 -12.64 -8.18
CA VAL A 179 -1.29 -13.88 -7.57
C VAL A 179 -0.81 -14.01 -6.11
N ARG A 180 0.45 -13.67 -5.80
CA ARG A 180 0.96 -13.67 -4.41
C ARG A 180 0.21 -12.66 -3.54
N MET A 181 -0.08 -11.47 -4.05
CA MET A 181 -0.92 -10.47 -3.41
C MET A 181 -2.30 -11.06 -3.06
N ALA A 182 -2.94 -11.73 -4.02
CA ALA A 182 -4.25 -12.35 -3.81
C ALA A 182 -4.22 -13.41 -2.70
N MET A 183 -3.18 -14.22 -2.63
CA MET A 183 -2.99 -15.23 -1.57
C MET A 183 -2.78 -14.57 -0.19
N GLU A 184 -1.98 -13.50 -0.12
CA GLU A 184 -1.80 -12.76 1.13
C GLU A 184 -3.10 -12.10 1.58
N MET A 185 -3.91 -11.56 0.67
CA MET A 185 -5.22 -10.98 0.96
C MET A 185 -6.18 -12.02 1.60
N LEU A 186 -6.21 -13.26 1.08
CA LEU A 186 -7.00 -14.35 1.68
C LEU A 186 -6.53 -14.68 3.10
N THR A 187 -5.21 -14.71 3.32
CA THR A 187 -4.63 -14.95 4.65
C THR A 187 -4.96 -13.81 5.60
N ARG A 188 -4.81 -12.57 5.16
CA ARG A 188 -5.13 -11.36 5.95
C ARG A 188 -6.60 -11.30 6.33
N LEU A 189 -7.50 -11.66 5.43
CA LEU A 189 -8.94 -11.72 5.72
C LEU A 189 -9.23 -12.61 6.94
N THR A 190 -8.53 -13.73 7.09
CA THR A 190 -8.71 -14.62 8.25
C THR A 190 -8.35 -13.91 9.56
N ILE A 191 -7.38 -13.01 9.55
CA ILE A 191 -6.98 -12.20 10.72
C ILE A 191 -8.03 -11.12 10.99
N ILE A 192 -8.46 -10.41 9.95
CA ILE A 192 -9.47 -9.33 10.07
C ILE A 192 -10.80 -9.90 10.62
N LYS A 193 -11.24 -11.05 10.12
CA LYS A 193 -12.45 -11.74 10.60
C LYS A 193 -12.42 -12.02 12.10
N LYS A 194 -11.26 -12.34 12.67
CA LYS A 194 -11.13 -12.50 14.13
C LYS A 194 -11.35 -11.17 14.86
N LYS A 195 -10.83 -10.06 14.34
CA LYS A 195 -11.06 -8.71 14.87
C LYS A 195 -12.54 -8.37 14.84
N TRP A 196 -13.22 -8.60 13.71
CA TRP A 196 -14.65 -8.29 13.54
C TRP A 196 -15.55 -9.13 14.45
N LYS A 197 -15.22 -10.40 14.69
CA LYS A 197 -15.95 -11.23 15.68
C LYS A 197 -15.93 -10.64 17.08
N HIS A 198 -14.80 -10.06 17.52
CA HIS A 198 -14.72 -9.35 18.80
C HIS A 198 -15.54 -8.06 18.83
N GLN A 199 -15.84 -7.48 17.67
CA GLN A 199 -16.71 -6.31 17.53
C GLN A 199 -18.20 -6.68 17.36
N GLY A 200 -18.55 -7.97 17.49
CA GLY A 200 -19.93 -8.45 17.41
C GLY A 200 -20.39 -8.81 15.99
N ILE A 201 -19.53 -8.73 14.98
CA ILE A 201 -19.85 -9.14 13.61
C ILE A 201 -19.59 -10.64 13.49
N THR A 202 -20.68 -11.42 13.49
CA THR A 202 -20.62 -12.90 13.51
C THR A 202 -20.73 -13.52 12.11
N ASP A 203 -21.08 -12.74 11.10
CA ASP A 203 -21.18 -13.21 9.71
C ASP A 203 -19.83 -13.74 9.21
N ASP A 204 -19.85 -14.91 8.57
CA ASP A 204 -18.63 -15.53 8.01
C ASP A 204 -18.33 -14.95 6.64
N LEU A 205 -17.74 -13.75 6.63
CA LEU A 205 -17.40 -13.04 5.40
C LEU A 205 -16.33 -13.80 4.61
N ALA A 206 -16.51 -13.90 3.33
CA ALA A 206 -15.58 -14.52 2.41
C ALA A 206 -15.37 -13.60 1.21
N ILE A 207 -14.17 -13.56 0.66
CA ILE A 207 -13.90 -12.87 -0.59
C ILE A 207 -13.76 -13.85 -1.74
N ARG A 208 -14.12 -13.38 -2.93
CA ARG A 208 -13.87 -14.06 -4.20
C ARG A 208 -12.84 -13.24 -4.96
N ILE A 209 -11.94 -13.90 -5.67
CA ILE A 209 -10.86 -13.22 -6.40
C ILE A 209 -10.79 -13.79 -7.80
N GLY A 210 -10.80 -12.88 -8.80
CA GLY A 210 -10.60 -13.18 -10.21
C GLY A 210 -9.39 -12.46 -10.79
N ILE A 211 -8.51 -13.21 -11.52
CA ILE A 211 -7.30 -12.62 -12.12
C ILE A 211 -7.21 -13.01 -13.59
N HIS A 212 -6.92 -12.02 -14.45
CA HIS A 212 -6.67 -12.24 -15.87
C HIS A 212 -5.54 -11.37 -16.38
N SER A 213 -4.68 -11.95 -17.22
CA SER A 213 -3.59 -11.23 -17.89
C SER A 213 -3.88 -11.13 -19.38
N ASP A 214 -3.89 -9.90 -19.91
CA ASP A 214 -4.19 -9.61 -21.32
C ASP A 214 -3.62 -8.26 -21.76
N ILE A 215 -3.65 -8.00 -23.06
CA ILE A 215 -3.36 -6.67 -23.63
C ILE A 215 -4.58 -5.78 -23.42
N CYS A 216 -4.46 -4.80 -22.53
CA CYS A 216 -5.47 -3.81 -22.24
C CYS A 216 -4.99 -2.41 -22.62
N THR A 217 -5.92 -1.47 -22.70
CA THR A 217 -5.63 -0.05 -22.89
C THR A 217 -5.63 0.63 -21.53
N VAL A 218 -4.51 1.25 -21.14
CA VAL A 218 -4.32 1.95 -19.87
C VAL A 218 -3.96 3.41 -20.12
N GLY A 219 -4.38 4.30 -19.23
CA GLY A 219 -4.07 5.72 -19.28
C GLY A 219 -5.20 6.59 -18.77
N ASN A 220 -5.15 7.86 -19.12
CA ASN A 220 -6.16 8.84 -18.76
C ASN A 220 -7.37 8.77 -19.69
N PHE A 221 -8.51 8.42 -19.13
CA PHE A 221 -9.79 8.41 -19.81
C PHE A 221 -10.73 9.44 -19.19
N GLY A 222 -11.60 10.04 -19.97
CA GLY A 222 -12.62 10.95 -19.46
C GLY A 222 -12.90 12.15 -20.34
N SER A 223 -13.29 13.25 -19.70
CA SER A 223 -13.59 14.53 -20.35
C SER A 223 -12.46 15.53 -20.11
N LYS A 224 -12.64 16.75 -20.63
CA LYS A 224 -11.70 17.87 -20.42
C LYS A 224 -11.59 18.27 -18.93
N ASP A 225 -12.68 18.07 -18.16
CA ASP A 225 -12.81 18.53 -16.79
C ASP A 225 -12.63 17.39 -15.76
N ARG A 226 -12.68 16.13 -16.21
CA ARG A 226 -12.53 14.96 -15.34
C ARG A 226 -11.83 13.83 -16.08
N LEU A 227 -10.70 13.41 -15.53
CA LEU A 227 -9.90 12.30 -16.01
C LEU A 227 -9.81 11.22 -14.93
N ASP A 228 -9.94 9.97 -15.35
CA ASP A 228 -9.67 8.79 -14.52
C ASP A 228 -8.49 8.05 -15.16
N TYR A 229 -7.46 7.78 -14.38
CA TYR A 229 -6.38 6.89 -14.78
C TYR A 229 -6.83 5.45 -14.53
N THR A 230 -7.13 4.74 -15.61
CA THR A 230 -7.78 3.42 -15.51
C THR A 230 -7.41 2.51 -16.68
N VAL A 231 -7.89 1.29 -16.62
CA VAL A 231 -7.72 0.25 -17.65
C VAL A 231 -9.05 -0.08 -18.31
N LEU A 232 -9.06 -0.11 -19.63
CA LEU A 232 -10.21 -0.54 -20.44
C LEU A 232 -9.80 -1.71 -21.34
N GLY A 233 -10.73 -2.64 -21.53
CA GLY A 233 -10.57 -3.76 -22.46
C GLY A 233 -11.35 -5.00 -22.06
N ASN A 234 -11.38 -5.98 -22.97
CA ASN A 234 -12.06 -7.26 -22.71
C ASN A 234 -11.43 -8.03 -21.55
N GLY A 235 -10.12 -7.82 -21.29
CA GLY A 235 -9.40 -8.41 -20.16
C GLY A 235 -9.95 -8.00 -18.81
N VAL A 236 -10.35 -6.72 -18.66
CA VAL A 236 -10.99 -6.20 -17.44
C VAL A 236 -12.31 -6.93 -17.18
N ASN A 237 -13.15 -7.04 -18.22
CA ASN A 237 -14.44 -7.74 -18.11
C ASN A 237 -14.28 -9.23 -17.79
N LEU A 238 -13.21 -9.87 -18.29
CA LEU A 238 -12.96 -11.28 -17.99
C LEU A 238 -12.49 -11.46 -16.53
N ALA A 239 -11.61 -10.62 -16.05
CA ALA A 239 -11.14 -10.67 -14.66
C ALA A 239 -12.32 -10.50 -13.67
N SER A 240 -13.21 -9.53 -13.90
CA SER A 240 -14.41 -9.34 -13.09
C SER A 240 -15.34 -10.56 -13.12
N ARG A 241 -15.51 -11.23 -14.28
CA ARG A 241 -16.32 -12.45 -14.36
C ARG A 241 -15.71 -13.64 -13.65
N LEU A 242 -14.37 -13.78 -13.69
CA LEU A 242 -13.67 -14.81 -12.96
C LEU A 242 -13.87 -14.63 -11.45
N GLU A 243 -13.86 -13.38 -10.97
CA GLU A 243 -14.20 -13.07 -9.57
C GLU A 243 -15.59 -13.60 -9.22
N GLY A 244 -16.62 -13.24 -10.03
CA GLY A 244 -18.01 -13.69 -9.78
C GLY A 244 -18.20 -15.22 -9.79
N LEU A 245 -17.32 -15.95 -10.47
CA LEU A 245 -17.34 -17.41 -10.59
C LEU A 245 -16.44 -18.12 -9.57
N ALA A 246 -15.53 -17.38 -8.94
CA ALA A 246 -14.64 -17.95 -7.94
C ALA A 246 -15.40 -18.47 -6.72
N ASP A 247 -14.96 -19.60 -6.18
CA ASP A 247 -15.43 -20.08 -4.89
C ASP A 247 -15.11 -19.08 -3.78
N PRO A 248 -15.90 -19.03 -2.69
CA PRO A 248 -15.56 -18.25 -1.52
C PRO A 248 -14.16 -18.57 -0.99
N ASN A 249 -13.39 -17.55 -0.63
CA ASN A 249 -12.02 -17.64 -0.15
C ASN A 249 -11.09 -18.36 -1.13
N SER A 250 -11.28 -18.14 -2.43
CA SER A 250 -10.42 -18.69 -3.47
C SER A 250 -10.02 -17.67 -4.52
N VAL A 251 -8.95 -17.99 -5.23
CA VAL A 251 -8.44 -17.22 -6.37
C VAL A 251 -8.65 -18.04 -7.63
N LEU A 252 -9.41 -17.51 -8.58
CA LEU A 252 -9.65 -18.09 -9.90
C LEU A 252 -8.88 -17.27 -10.95
N ILE A 253 -8.05 -17.94 -11.73
CA ILE A 253 -7.25 -17.31 -12.78
C ILE A 253 -7.58 -17.87 -14.15
N SER A 254 -7.41 -17.08 -15.20
CA SER A 254 -7.56 -17.54 -16.59
C SER A 254 -6.40 -18.38 -17.07
N GLU A 255 -6.58 -19.13 -18.19
CA GLU A 255 -5.51 -19.85 -18.87
C GLU A 255 -4.32 -18.95 -19.25
N ASN A 256 -4.58 -17.70 -19.68
CA ASN A 256 -3.53 -16.73 -20.00
C ASN A 256 -2.63 -16.47 -18.77
N THR A 257 -3.23 -16.15 -17.62
CA THR A 257 -2.50 -15.94 -16.38
C THR A 257 -1.78 -17.21 -15.93
N PHE A 258 -2.47 -18.36 -15.97
CA PHE A 258 -1.89 -19.67 -15.63
C PHE A 258 -0.61 -19.93 -16.44
N ASN A 259 -0.64 -19.72 -17.75
CA ASN A 259 0.52 -19.97 -18.61
C ASN A 259 1.75 -19.11 -18.24
N ILE A 260 1.52 -17.93 -17.67
CA ILE A 260 2.58 -17.02 -17.20
C ILE A 260 3.15 -17.52 -15.86
N VAL A 261 2.28 -17.97 -14.93
CA VAL A 261 2.66 -18.20 -13.52
C VAL A 261 2.90 -19.67 -13.17
N LYS A 262 2.51 -20.64 -14.01
CA LYS A 262 2.51 -22.10 -13.72
C LYS A 262 3.81 -22.70 -13.22
N ASN A 263 4.93 -22.05 -13.45
CA ASN A 263 6.21 -22.51 -12.98
C ASN A 263 6.48 -22.17 -11.49
N GLU A 264 5.75 -21.18 -10.94
CA GLU A 264 5.97 -20.65 -9.58
C GLU A 264 4.73 -20.74 -8.70
N ILE A 265 3.56 -20.87 -9.33
CA ILE A 265 2.27 -20.98 -8.64
C ILE A 265 1.67 -22.35 -8.95
N ASP A 266 1.28 -23.05 -7.91
CA ASP A 266 0.53 -24.30 -8.02
C ASP A 266 -0.94 -24.02 -8.27
N CYS A 267 -1.48 -24.57 -9.34
CA CYS A 267 -2.84 -24.34 -9.79
C CYS A 267 -3.50 -25.64 -10.23
N GLU A 268 -4.76 -25.79 -9.88
CA GLU A 268 -5.60 -26.91 -10.32
C GLU A 268 -6.57 -26.41 -11.40
N MET A 269 -6.73 -27.18 -12.47
CA MET A 269 -7.70 -26.87 -13.51
C MET A 269 -9.11 -26.91 -12.91
N SER A 270 -9.85 -25.84 -13.15
CA SER A 270 -11.25 -25.68 -12.81
C SER A 270 -12.10 -25.80 -14.08
N ASP A 271 -13.33 -25.33 -14.03
CA ASP A 271 -14.28 -25.41 -15.13
C ASP A 271 -13.90 -24.52 -16.33
N GLU A 272 -14.39 -24.87 -17.51
CA GLU A 272 -14.39 -24.00 -18.67
C GLU A 272 -15.56 -23.01 -18.58
N VAL A 273 -15.28 -21.72 -18.76
CA VAL A 273 -16.27 -20.67 -18.62
C VAL A 273 -16.59 -20.04 -19.96
N THR A 274 -17.86 -20.05 -20.34
CA THR A 274 -18.33 -19.31 -21.51
C THR A 274 -18.49 -17.83 -21.14
N VAL A 275 -17.76 -16.98 -21.83
CA VAL A 275 -17.75 -15.53 -21.58
C VAL A 275 -18.41 -14.81 -22.73
N LYS A 276 -19.42 -13.97 -22.44
CA LYS A 276 -20.13 -13.17 -23.46
C LYS A 276 -19.08 -12.33 -24.24
N GLY A 277 -19.03 -12.54 -25.57
CA GLY A 277 -18.06 -11.86 -26.44
C GLY A 277 -16.80 -12.66 -26.75
N LYS A 278 -16.60 -13.87 -26.21
CA LYS A 278 -15.61 -14.84 -26.71
C LYS A 278 -16.29 -16.01 -27.39
N LEU A 279 -15.74 -16.41 -28.55
CA LEU A 279 -16.29 -17.52 -29.37
C LEU A 279 -16.03 -18.90 -28.73
N HIS A 280 -15.01 -19.01 -27.89
CA HIS A 280 -14.63 -20.27 -27.24
C HIS A 280 -14.65 -20.11 -25.72
N PRO A 281 -14.98 -21.18 -24.98
CA PRO A 281 -14.87 -21.22 -23.54
C PRO A 281 -13.43 -20.91 -23.11
N VAL A 282 -13.27 -20.26 -21.98
CA VAL A 282 -11.97 -19.94 -21.36
C VAL A 282 -11.73 -20.95 -20.26
N LYS A 283 -10.61 -21.65 -20.33
CA LYS A 283 -10.17 -22.52 -19.23
C LYS A 283 -9.76 -21.67 -18.04
N THR A 284 -10.17 -22.13 -16.88
CA THR A 284 -9.86 -21.46 -15.62
C THR A 284 -9.09 -22.39 -14.69
N TYR A 285 -8.35 -21.78 -13.77
CA TYR A 285 -7.51 -22.50 -12.83
C TYR A 285 -7.67 -21.89 -11.43
N LYS A 286 -7.83 -22.75 -10.45
CA LYS A 286 -7.88 -22.38 -9.03
C LYS A 286 -6.47 -22.40 -8.47
N VAL A 287 -6.04 -21.31 -7.87
CA VAL A 287 -4.74 -21.21 -7.20
C VAL A 287 -4.75 -22.04 -5.91
N ARG A 288 -3.76 -22.92 -5.75
CA ARG A 288 -3.59 -23.79 -4.59
C ARG A 288 -2.50 -23.32 -3.64
N GLY A 289 -1.44 -22.72 -4.17
CA GLY A 289 -0.31 -22.26 -3.38
C GLY A 289 0.91 -21.93 -4.24
N LEU A 290 2.05 -21.81 -3.60
CA LEU A 290 3.32 -21.72 -4.30
C LEU A 290 3.75 -23.11 -4.78
N SER A 291 4.29 -23.19 -6.00
CA SER A 291 4.78 -24.46 -6.53
C SER A 291 6.00 -24.96 -5.75
N MET A 292 5.86 -26.14 -5.14
CA MET A 292 6.99 -26.77 -4.42
C MET A 292 8.07 -27.33 -5.36
N ASN A 293 7.87 -27.30 -6.68
CA ASN A 293 8.72 -27.96 -7.66
C ASN A 293 9.84 -27.11 -8.25
N LYS A 294 10.14 -25.94 -7.70
CA LYS A 294 11.42 -25.23 -7.95
C LYS A 294 11.97 -24.77 -6.62
N GLN A 295 13.28 -25.04 -6.43
CA GLN A 295 14.09 -24.37 -5.43
C GLN A 295 13.64 -22.88 -5.32
N SER A 296 12.60 -22.65 -4.52
CA SER A 296 12.30 -21.30 -4.10
C SER A 296 13.48 -20.91 -3.23
N SER A 297 14.19 -19.88 -3.64
CA SER A 297 15.21 -19.26 -2.80
C SER A 297 14.63 -18.68 -1.51
N GLU A 298 13.31 -18.78 -1.34
CA GLU A 298 12.59 -18.30 -0.16
C GLU A 298 12.14 -19.45 0.75
N ILE A 299 12.57 -19.39 2.00
CA ILE A 299 12.08 -20.24 3.09
C ILE A 299 11.11 -19.38 3.92
N LEU A 300 9.81 -19.67 3.79
CA LEU A 300 8.79 -19.02 4.60
C LEU A 300 8.23 -20.02 5.60
N MET A 301 8.34 -19.73 6.88
CA MET A 301 7.75 -20.51 7.97
C MET A 301 6.97 -19.58 8.88
N GLU A 302 5.71 -19.89 9.11
CA GLU A 302 4.84 -19.12 10.00
C GLU A 302 4.13 -20.04 10.97
N ASP A 303 4.19 -19.69 12.26
CA ASP A 303 3.43 -20.31 13.33
C ASP A 303 3.06 -19.24 14.36
N ARG A 304 2.20 -19.54 15.30
CA ARG A 304 1.69 -18.61 16.30
C ARG A 304 2.84 -17.92 17.07
N GLY A 305 3.09 -16.64 16.73
CA GLY A 305 4.18 -15.85 17.33
C GLY A 305 5.57 -16.09 16.73
N PHE A 306 5.65 -16.78 15.59
CA PHE A 306 6.89 -17.04 14.86
C PHE A 306 6.68 -16.77 13.37
N LEU A 307 7.52 -15.94 12.77
CA LEU A 307 7.61 -15.72 11.34
C LEU A 307 9.08 -15.79 10.92
N LEU A 308 9.39 -16.66 9.98
CA LEU A 308 10.69 -16.76 9.33
C LEU A 308 10.50 -16.55 7.83
N ASN A 309 11.11 -15.52 7.29
CA ASN A 309 11.18 -15.30 5.84
C ASN A 309 12.64 -15.14 5.44
N ILE A 310 13.14 -16.09 4.63
CA ILE A 310 14.49 -16.10 4.11
C ILE A 310 14.41 -16.16 2.60
N ASP A 311 14.87 -15.12 1.92
CA ASP A 311 15.11 -15.11 0.48
C ASP A 311 16.59 -15.42 0.21
N GLU A 312 16.90 -16.66 -0.19
CA GLU A 312 18.27 -17.07 -0.46
C GLU A 312 18.92 -16.28 -1.59
N SER A 313 18.15 -15.73 -2.51
CA SER A 313 18.65 -14.94 -3.63
C SER A 313 19.23 -13.58 -3.19
N MET A 314 18.79 -13.08 -2.01
CA MET A 314 19.22 -11.81 -1.42
C MET A 314 20.33 -11.97 -0.38
N ILE A 315 20.77 -13.23 -0.11
CA ILE A 315 21.79 -13.51 0.91
C ILE A 315 23.18 -13.47 0.27
N GLU A 316 23.96 -12.47 0.60
CA GLU A 316 25.38 -12.38 0.22
C GLU A 316 26.28 -13.32 1.02
N ASP A 317 25.99 -13.54 2.31
CA ASP A 317 26.75 -14.42 3.21
C ASP A 317 25.80 -15.40 3.93
N LYS A 318 25.71 -16.63 3.41
CA LYS A 318 24.86 -17.69 3.98
C LYS A 318 25.30 -18.13 5.37
N ASP A 319 26.60 -18.14 5.64
CA ASP A 319 27.14 -18.58 6.92
C ASP A 319 26.80 -17.59 8.04
N ALA A 320 26.84 -16.29 7.74
CA ALA A 320 26.41 -15.26 8.68
C ALA A 320 24.92 -15.38 9.03
N VAL A 321 24.06 -15.71 8.07
CA VAL A 321 22.61 -15.93 8.29
C VAL A 321 22.38 -17.18 9.13
N ILE A 322 23.04 -18.29 8.82
CA ILE A 322 22.96 -19.54 9.59
C ILE A 322 23.36 -19.28 11.06
N LYS A 323 24.46 -18.58 11.29
CA LYS A 323 24.92 -18.24 12.63
C LYS A 323 23.91 -17.40 13.43
N LYS A 324 23.21 -16.46 12.79
CA LYS A 324 22.12 -15.67 13.42
C LYS A 324 20.91 -16.54 13.79
N LEU A 325 20.56 -17.49 12.93
CA LEU A 325 19.45 -18.43 13.19
C LEU A 325 19.80 -19.35 14.38
N GLU A 326 21.02 -19.92 14.41
CA GLU A 326 21.47 -20.75 15.51
C GLU A 326 21.51 -20.00 16.84
N GLN A 327 21.96 -18.72 16.84
CA GLN A 327 21.92 -17.88 18.03
C GLN A 327 20.49 -17.64 18.52
N SER A 328 19.53 -17.45 17.62
CA SER A 328 18.13 -17.27 17.94
C SER A 328 17.52 -18.54 18.55
N VAL A 329 17.83 -19.70 17.97
CA VAL A 329 17.45 -21.02 18.52
C VAL A 329 18.05 -21.24 19.93
N LYS A 330 19.32 -20.86 20.13
CA LYS A 330 19.98 -20.99 21.43
C LYS A 330 19.33 -20.12 22.52
N LYS A 331 18.93 -18.87 22.16
CA LYS A 331 18.20 -17.97 23.06
C LYS A 331 16.82 -18.53 23.44
N LEU A 332 16.09 -19.13 22.50
CA LEU A 332 14.79 -19.75 22.76
C LEU A 332 14.93 -20.98 23.66
N LYS A 333 15.97 -21.81 23.47
CA LYS A 333 16.24 -22.97 24.32
C LYS A 333 16.62 -22.55 25.75
N ALA A 334 17.40 -21.49 25.93
CA ALA A 334 17.76 -20.96 27.25
C ALA A 334 16.53 -20.50 28.04
N LYS A 335 15.62 -19.74 27.41
CA LYS A 335 14.37 -19.30 28.04
C LYS A 335 13.41 -20.46 28.39
N LYS A 336 13.54 -21.62 27.75
CA LYS A 336 12.76 -22.82 28.08
C LYS A 336 13.26 -23.49 29.34
N SER A 337 14.57 -23.38 29.67
CA SER A 337 15.17 -23.93 30.89
C SER A 337 14.92 -23.07 32.15
N GLU A 338 14.65 -21.76 31.99
CA GLU A 338 14.32 -20.85 33.09
C GLU A 338 12.83 -20.91 33.54
N ARG A 339 11.97 -21.61 32.76
CA ARG A 339 10.55 -21.81 33.05
C ARG A 339 10.20 -23.21 33.59
N LYS A 340 11.19 -24.04 33.90
CA LYS A 340 11.06 -25.28 34.67
C LYS A 340 11.64 -25.06 36.05
#